data_8f19137d038feb3482b8737453fc17d0
#
_entry.id   8f19137d038feb3482b8737453fc17d0
#
_cell.length_a   1.000
_cell.length_b   1.000
_cell.length_c   1.000
_cell.angle_alpha   90.00
_cell.angle_beta   90.00
_cell.angle_gamma   90.00
#
_symmetry.space_group_name_H-M   'P 1'
#
loop_
_entity.id
_entity.type
_entity.pdbx_description
1 polymer ?
#
loop_
_entity_poly.entity_id
_entity_poly.type
_entity_poly.pdbx_seq_one_letter_code
_entity_poly.pdbx_strand_id
1 'polypeptide(L)'
;MTTDRMLQFVQTEKAMPEKRGADARKEDFDEIYDAFSEAAATMQASRCSQCGVPFCQTNCPLHNNIPDWLMLTAEGRMQEAWEVSSATNTFPEICGRICPQDRLCEGNCVLEKGFESVTIGAVEKHITETAFENGWVKPPLPREERAESVGIIGAGPAGLAAADLLRRRGYQVEIYDRYDRVGGLLIYGIPGFKLEKHV
;
A
#
# COMPACT_ATOMS: atom_id res chain seq x y z
N MET A 1 25.08 -8.42 -18.98
CA MET A 1 24.90 -6.97 -18.77
C MET A 1 24.02 -6.82 -17.56
N THR A 2 24.58 -6.44 -16.43
CA THR A 2 23.80 -6.04 -15.25
C THR A 2 23.15 -4.71 -15.60
N THR A 3 21.91 -4.73 -16.03
CA THR A 3 21.12 -3.52 -16.12
C THR A 3 21.02 -2.98 -14.70
N ASP A 4 21.51 -1.77 -14.48
CA ASP A 4 21.22 -1.00 -13.27
C ASP A 4 19.71 -0.89 -13.15
N ARG A 5 19.12 -1.73 -12.32
CA ARG A 5 17.65 -1.80 -12.17
C ARG A 5 17.10 -0.66 -11.34
N MET A 6 17.95 0.09 -10.68
CA MET A 6 17.60 1.25 -9.87
C MET A 6 18.20 2.53 -10.44
N LEU A 7 17.91 3.68 -9.84
CA LEU A 7 18.44 5.00 -10.24
C LEU A 7 17.99 5.46 -11.64
N GLN A 8 16.89 4.91 -12.16
CA GLN A 8 16.42 5.23 -13.52
C GLN A 8 15.71 6.59 -13.63
N PHE A 9 15.60 7.35 -12.55
CA PHE A 9 14.91 8.64 -12.52
C PHE A 9 15.46 9.70 -13.50
N VAL A 10 16.70 9.55 -13.95
CA VAL A 10 17.30 10.45 -14.95
C VAL A 10 16.79 10.16 -16.37
N GLN A 11 16.42 8.91 -16.64
CA GLN A 11 16.03 8.44 -17.98
C GLN A 11 14.53 8.12 -18.06
N THR A 12 13.88 7.95 -16.93
CA THR A 12 12.48 7.57 -16.84
C THR A 12 11.70 8.66 -16.13
N GLU A 13 10.78 9.28 -16.83
CA GLU A 13 9.89 10.28 -16.24
C GLU A 13 8.90 9.64 -15.25
N LYS A 14 8.40 10.45 -14.31
CA LYS A 14 7.31 10.04 -13.43
C LYS A 14 6.05 9.78 -14.25
N ALA A 15 5.43 8.63 -14.04
CA ALA A 15 4.14 8.32 -14.61
C ALA A 15 3.20 7.75 -13.54
N MET A 16 1.99 8.25 -13.49
CA MET A 16 0.88 7.65 -12.74
C MET A 16 0.17 6.62 -13.62
N PRO A 17 -0.57 5.68 -13.04
CA PRO A 17 -1.53 4.90 -13.82
C PRO A 17 -2.44 5.81 -14.63
N GLU A 18 -2.90 5.35 -15.78
CA GLU A 18 -3.82 6.13 -16.60
C GLU A 18 -5.13 6.40 -15.87
N LYS A 19 -5.74 7.54 -16.15
CA LYS A 19 -7.08 7.83 -15.65
C LYS A 19 -8.12 7.19 -16.56
N ARG A 20 -9.06 6.50 -15.99
CA ARG A 20 -10.23 5.98 -16.71
C ARG A 20 -10.97 7.14 -17.42
N GLY A 21 -11.52 6.86 -18.57
CA GLY A 21 -12.24 7.85 -19.37
C GLY A 21 -13.31 8.59 -18.58
N ALA A 22 -13.47 9.89 -18.81
CA ALA A 22 -14.40 10.72 -18.04
C ALA A 22 -15.87 10.24 -18.10
N ASP A 23 -16.29 9.71 -19.23
CA ASP A 23 -17.66 9.23 -19.41
C ASP A 23 -17.89 7.93 -18.63
N ALA A 24 -16.95 6.97 -18.66
CA ALA A 24 -17.02 5.77 -17.84
C ALA A 24 -17.10 6.11 -16.35
N ARG A 25 -16.26 7.05 -15.88
CA ARG A 25 -16.25 7.46 -14.47
C ARG A 25 -17.54 8.13 -13.99
N LYS A 26 -18.34 8.71 -14.88
CA LYS A 26 -19.66 9.26 -14.55
C LYS A 26 -20.72 8.18 -14.36
N GLU A 27 -20.57 7.04 -15.04
CA GLU A 27 -21.56 5.97 -15.03
C GLU A 27 -21.45 5.08 -13.77
N ASP A 28 -20.22 4.78 -13.33
CA ASP A 28 -19.98 3.76 -12.30
C ASP A 28 -19.48 4.32 -10.96
N PHE A 29 -18.81 5.46 -10.96
CA PHE A 29 -18.13 6.04 -9.78
C PHE A 29 -17.07 5.13 -9.14
N ASP A 30 -16.51 4.19 -9.89
CA ASP A 30 -15.39 3.36 -9.48
C ASP A 30 -14.07 4.15 -9.44
N GLU A 31 -12.97 3.54 -9.01
CA GLU A 31 -11.68 4.22 -8.85
C GLU A 31 -11.25 4.97 -10.11
N ILE A 32 -10.68 6.15 -9.91
CA ILE A 32 -10.33 7.09 -11.00
C ILE A 32 -9.22 6.54 -11.90
N TYR A 33 -8.25 5.85 -11.30
CA TYR A 33 -7.06 5.37 -11.98
C TYR A 33 -7.17 3.89 -12.28
N ASP A 34 -6.71 3.50 -13.45
CA ASP A 34 -6.47 2.11 -13.79
C ASP A 34 -5.37 1.49 -12.92
N ALA A 35 -5.21 0.19 -12.96
CA ALA A 35 -4.10 -0.49 -12.32
C ALA A 35 -2.82 -0.30 -13.16
N PHE A 36 -1.65 -0.29 -12.50
CA PHE A 36 -0.40 -0.43 -13.23
C PHE A 36 -0.31 -1.83 -13.87
N SER A 37 0.25 -1.89 -15.08
CA SER A 37 0.82 -3.15 -15.56
C SER A 37 2.10 -3.47 -14.79
N GLU A 38 2.46 -4.75 -14.73
CA GLU A 38 3.73 -5.18 -14.10
C GLU A 38 4.94 -4.42 -14.65
N ALA A 39 5.01 -4.25 -15.99
CA ALA A 39 6.08 -3.50 -16.63
C ALA A 39 6.12 -2.02 -16.21
N ALA A 40 4.96 -1.38 -16.08
CA ALA A 40 4.87 0.02 -15.64
C ALA A 40 5.25 0.15 -14.16
N ALA A 41 4.77 -0.74 -13.28
CA ALA A 41 5.14 -0.76 -11.87
C ALA A 41 6.64 -0.96 -11.68
N THR A 42 7.24 -1.93 -12.37
CA THR A 42 8.68 -2.20 -12.37
C THR A 42 9.47 -0.97 -12.81
N MET A 43 9.05 -0.33 -13.90
CA MET A 43 9.72 0.86 -14.43
C MET A 43 9.62 2.05 -13.46
N GLN A 44 8.46 2.29 -12.86
CA GLN A 44 8.30 3.38 -11.90
C GLN A 44 9.04 3.10 -10.58
N ALA A 45 9.06 1.87 -10.10
CA ALA A 45 9.83 1.45 -8.94
C ALA A 45 11.35 1.65 -9.15
N SER A 46 11.86 1.39 -10.35
CA SER A 46 13.28 1.55 -10.70
C SER A 46 13.79 3.00 -10.63
N ARG A 47 12.89 3.97 -10.58
CA ARG A 47 13.25 5.38 -10.38
C ARG A 47 13.82 5.67 -8.99
N CYS A 48 13.61 4.79 -8.01
CA CYS A 48 14.08 5.01 -6.64
C CYS A 48 15.60 5.15 -6.59
N SER A 49 16.07 6.19 -5.88
CA SER A 49 17.51 6.47 -5.73
C SER A 49 18.20 5.68 -4.62
N GLN A 50 17.47 4.79 -3.91
CA GLN A 50 18.01 3.95 -2.83
C GLN A 50 18.81 4.76 -1.81
N CYS A 51 18.18 5.79 -1.23
CA CYS A 51 18.83 6.75 -0.34
C CYS A 51 19.36 6.09 0.94
N GLY A 52 20.59 6.44 1.35
CA GLY A 52 21.13 6.03 2.65
C GLY A 52 20.33 6.58 3.85
N VAL A 53 19.64 7.72 3.68
CA VAL A 53 18.63 8.25 4.61
C VAL A 53 17.33 8.40 3.84
N PRO A 54 16.43 7.41 3.92
CA PRO A 54 15.19 7.40 3.12
C PRO A 54 14.11 8.28 3.77
N PHE A 55 14.00 9.53 3.35
CA PHE A 55 12.98 10.45 3.87
C PHE A 55 11.55 9.97 3.61
N CYS A 56 11.30 9.22 2.54
CA CYS A 56 10.01 8.59 2.31
C CYS A 56 9.62 7.63 3.45
N GLN A 57 10.55 6.83 3.94
CA GLN A 57 10.36 5.94 5.10
C GLN A 57 10.26 6.73 6.40
N THR A 58 11.16 7.70 6.61
CA THR A 58 11.18 8.50 7.84
C THR A 58 9.89 9.31 8.03
N ASN A 59 9.30 9.80 6.95
CA ASN A 59 8.05 10.57 6.99
C ASN A 59 6.79 9.69 6.82
N CYS A 60 6.94 8.38 6.65
CA CYS A 60 5.83 7.44 6.74
C CYS A 60 5.48 7.21 8.22
N PRO A 61 4.23 7.42 8.67
CA PRO A 61 3.84 7.18 10.07
C PRO A 61 4.07 5.73 10.53
N LEU A 62 4.13 4.78 9.60
CA LEU A 62 4.40 3.37 9.87
C LEU A 62 5.87 3.01 9.72
N HIS A 63 6.72 3.96 9.32
CA HIS A 63 8.13 3.74 8.97
C HIS A 63 8.31 2.56 8.00
N ASN A 64 7.40 2.45 7.02
CA ASN A 64 7.39 1.35 6.06
C ASN A 64 8.68 1.36 5.22
N ASN A 65 9.23 0.18 5.00
CA ASN A 65 10.53 -0.01 4.33
C ASN A 65 10.44 0.19 2.81
N ILE A 66 10.04 1.42 2.43
CA ILE A 66 9.71 1.81 1.04
C ILE A 66 10.84 1.55 0.05
N PRO A 67 12.12 1.91 0.32
CA PRO A 67 13.18 1.68 -0.65
C PRO A 67 13.37 0.20 -1.00
N ASP A 68 13.26 -0.69 -0.01
CA ASP A 68 13.50 -2.11 -0.23
C ASP A 68 12.40 -2.76 -1.07
N TRP A 69 11.12 -2.51 -0.77
CA TRP A 69 10.09 -3.08 -1.61
C TRP A 69 10.01 -2.43 -3.00
N LEU A 70 10.45 -1.15 -3.17
CA LEU A 70 10.64 -0.57 -4.50
C LEU A 70 11.74 -1.29 -5.28
N MET A 71 12.85 -1.61 -4.63
CA MET A 71 13.93 -2.39 -5.26
C MET A 71 13.45 -3.78 -5.66
N LEU A 72 12.78 -4.48 -4.76
CA LEU A 72 12.23 -5.80 -5.04
C LEU A 72 11.22 -5.78 -6.19
N THR A 73 10.37 -4.76 -6.26
CA THR A 73 9.44 -4.56 -7.38
C THR A 73 10.20 -4.33 -8.69
N ALA A 74 11.24 -3.47 -8.69
CA ALA A 74 12.07 -3.24 -9.87
C ALA A 74 12.82 -4.49 -10.34
N GLU A 75 13.10 -5.41 -9.43
CA GLU A 75 13.71 -6.71 -9.72
C GLU A 75 12.71 -7.79 -10.18
N GLY A 76 11.40 -7.52 -10.14
CA GLY A 76 10.35 -8.50 -10.42
C GLY A 76 10.13 -9.51 -9.28
N ARG A 77 10.65 -9.25 -8.09
CA ARG A 77 10.51 -10.09 -6.88
C ARG A 77 9.26 -9.68 -6.09
N MET A 78 8.10 -9.83 -6.74
CA MET A 78 6.85 -9.24 -6.29
C MET A 78 6.35 -9.81 -4.96
N GLN A 79 6.49 -11.12 -4.74
CA GLN A 79 6.11 -11.74 -3.46
C GLN A 79 6.95 -11.21 -2.30
N GLU A 80 8.26 -11.06 -2.49
CA GLU A 80 9.14 -10.50 -1.46
C GLU A 80 8.84 -9.00 -1.23
N ALA A 81 8.51 -8.26 -2.30
CA ALA A 81 8.05 -6.87 -2.17
C ALA A 81 6.80 -6.78 -1.29
N TRP A 82 5.83 -7.69 -1.48
CA TRP A 82 4.66 -7.81 -0.62
C TRP A 82 5.02 -8.12 0.83
N GLU A 83 5.87 -9.09 1.08
CA GLU A 83 6.30 -9.47 2.43
C GLU A 83 6.95 -8.30 3.17
N VAL A 84 7.79 -7.52 2.50
CA VAL A 84 8.43 -6.32 3.07
C VAL A 84 7.43 -5.19 3.28
N SER A 85 6.55 -4.93 2.32
CA SER A 85 5.53 -3.87 2.40
C SER A 85 4.54 -4.13 3.54
N SER A 86 4.07 -5.37 3.68
CA SER A 86 3.08 -5.76 4.69
C SER A 86 3.68 -5.97 6.10
N ALA A 87 5.01 -6.04 6.23
CA ALA A 87 5.67 -6.30 7.51
C ALA A 87 5.37 -5.24 8.58
N THR A 88 5.23 -3.97 8.18
CA THR A 88 4.93 -2.85 9.08
C THR A 88 3.58 -2.21 8.80
N ASN A 89 2.90 -2.59 7.72
CA ASN A 89 1.63 -2.02 7.28
C ASN A 89 0.56 -3.10 7.21
N THR A 90 -0.48 -2.98 8.03
CA THR A 90 -1.63 -3.90 8.03
C THR A 90 -2.62 -3.63 6.90
N PHE A 91 -2.54 -2.46 6.24
CA PHE A 91 -3.46 -2.01 5.19
C PHE A 91 -2.73 -1.36 4.01
N PRO A 92 -1.82 -2.06 3.34
CA PRO A 92 -1.13 -1.48 2.18
C PRO A 92 -2.10 -1.18 1.03
N GLU A 93 -3.20 -1.93 0.88
CA GLU A 93 -4.28 -1.68 -0.08
C GLU A 93 -4.95 -0.31 0.14
N ILE A 94 -5.08 0.12 1.39
CA ILE A 94 -5.64 1.42 1.75
C ILE A 94 -4.60 2.52 1.62
N CYS A 95 -3.37 2.28 2.09
CA CYS A 95 -2.29 3.26 2.01
C CYS A 95 -1.93 3.62 0.57
N GLY A 96 -1.86 2.64 -0.32
CA GLY A 96 -1.60 2.86 -1.74
C GLY A 96 -2.66 3.72 -2.45
N ARG A 97 -3.90 3.81 -1.88
CA ARG A 97 -5.02 4.53 -2.49
C ARG A 97 -5.29 5.89 -1.86
N ILE A 98 -5.31 5.99 -0.54
CA ILE A 98 -5.88 7.15 0.16
C ILE A 98 -4.95 7.90 1.11
N CYS A 99 -3.74 7.39 1.38
CA CYS A 99 -2.75 8.16 2.12
C CYS A 99 -2.48 9.51 1.41
N PRO A 100 -2.27 10.61 2.15
CA PRO A 100 -1.82 11.87 1.58
C PRO A 100 -0.33 11.78 1.23
N GLN A 101 0.00 11.02 0.19
CA GLN A 101 1.38 10.68 -0.21
C GLN A 101 2.18 11.93 -0.58
N ASP A 102 1.53 12.94 -1.12
CA ASP A 102 2.07 14.27 -1.43
C ASP A 102 2.62 15.02 -0.21
N ARG A 103 2.16 14.67 0.98
CA ARG A 103 2.60 15.24 2.25
C ARG A 103 3.49 14.29 3.06
N LEU A 104 3.47 13.01 2.74
CA LEU A 104 4.18 11.95 3.44
C LEU A 104 5.34 11.41 2.57
N CYS A 105 5.23 10.18 2.10
CA CYS A 105 6.32 9.50 1.42
C CYS A 105 6.74 10.18 0.10
N GLU A 106 5.81 10.48 -0.79
CA GLU A 106 6.13 11.08 -2.09
C GLU A 106 6.59 12.53 -1.94
N GLY A 107 5.89 13.35 -1.16
CA GLY A 107 6.28 14.75 -0.92
C GLY A 107 7.62 14.92 -0.20
N ASN A 108 8.10 13.90 0.49
CA ASN A 108 9.41 13.88 1.14
C ASN A 108 10.44 13.03 0.38
N CYS A 109 10.12 12.56 -0.81
CA CYS A 109 11.08 11.87 -1.67
C CYS A 109 12.22 12.82 -2.05
N VAL A 110 13.47 12.35 -1.96
CA VAL A 110 14.64 13.15 -2.32
C VAL A 110 14.56 13.66 -3.77
N LEU A 111 13.91 12.91 -4.65
CA LEU A 111 13.78 13.25 -6.06
C LEU A 111 12.75 14.35 -6.34
N GLU A 112 11.84 14.64 -5.39
CA GLU A 112 10.68 15.52 -5.62
C GLU A 112 11.06 16.90 -6.16
N LYS A 113 12.15 17.49 -5.69
CA LYS A 113 12.56 18.85 -6.05
C LYS A 113 13.35 18.96 -7.36
N GLY A 114 13.66 17.87 -8.03
CA GLY A 114 14.51 17.94 -9.23
C GLY A 114 14.08 17.00 -10.36
N PHE A 115 13.49 15.87 -10.01
CA PHE A 115 13.15 14.81 -10.95
C PHE A 115 11.73 14.27 -10.75
N GLU A 116 10.94 14.89 -9.92
CA GLU A 116 9.65 14.38 -9.38
C GLU A 116 9.82 13.07 -8.58
N SER A 117 9.02 12.90 -7.55
CA SER A 117 9.05 11.71 -6.67
C SER A 117 8.78 10.41 -7.44
N VAL A 118 9.15 9.30 -6.84
CA VAL A 118 8.63 7.99 -7.25
C VAL A 118 7.14 7.93 -6.97
N THR A 119 6.37 7.26 -7.82
CA THR A 119 4.93 6.98 -7.63
C THR A 119 4.72 5.88 -6.59
N ILE A 120 5.08 6.18 -5.34
CA ILE A 120 5.18 5.21 -4.24
C ILE A 120 3.83 4.56 -3.98
N GLY A 121 2.77 5.37 -3.86
CA GLY A 121 1.45 4.84 -3.57
C GLY A 121 0.89 3.96 -4.68
N ALA A 122 1.07 4.32 -5.95
CA ALA A 122 0.59 3.51 -7.05
C ALA A 122 1.35 2.17 -7.17
N VAL A 123 2.64 2.15 -6.83
CA VAL A 123 3.43 0.90 -6.76
C VAL A 123 2.98 0.06 -5.57
N GLU A 124 2.74 0.66 -4.39
CA GLU A 124 2.21 -0.06 -3.22
C GLU A 124 0.85 -0.70 -3.52
N LYS A 125 -0.05 0.04 -4.19
CA LYS A 125 -1.33 -0.51 -4.68
C LYS A 125 -1.09 -1.73 -5.57
N HIS A 126 -0.21 -1.63 -6.57
CA HIS A 126 0.09 -2.73 -7.49
C HIS A 126 0.64 -3.97 -6.78
N ILE A 127 1.59 -3.81 -5.85
CA ILE A 127 2.13 -4.91 -5.04
C ILE A 127 1.01 -5.62 -4.30
N THR A 128 0.12 -4.86 -3.69
CA THR A 128 -0.95 -5.40 -2.84
C THR A 128 -2.00 -6.12 -3.67
N GLU A 129 -2.44 -5.55 -4.77
CA GLU A 129 -3.40 -6.20 -5.67
C GLU A 129 -2.83 -7.50 -6.23
N THR A 130 -1.58 -7.48 -6.69
CA THR A 130 -0.88 -8.69 -7.12
C THR A 130 -0.83 -9.76 -6.02
N ALA A 131 -0.65 -9.34 -4.76
CA ALA A 131 -0.63 -10.27 -3.63
C ALA A 131 -2.00 -10.92 -3.37
N PHE A 132 -3.09 -10.17 -3.49
CA PHE A 132 -4.44 -10.71 -3.40
C PHE A 132 -4.75 -11.66 -4.56
N GLU A 133 -4.46 -11.28 -5.79
CA GLU A 133 -4.68 -12.09 -6.99
C GLU A 133 -3.95 -13.43 -6.93
N ASN A 134 -2.71 -13.44 -6.42
CA ASN A 134 -1.91 -14.65 -6.27
C ASN A 134 -2.18 -15.41 -4.97
N GLY A 135 -3.09 -14.93 -4.12
CA GLY A 135 -3.44 -15.58 -2.86
C GLY A 135 -2.30 -15.61 -1.84
N TRP A 136 -1.38 -14.65 -1.88
CA TRP A 136 -0.30 -14.53 -0.87
C TRP A 136 -0.80 -13.94 0.44
N VAL A 137 -1.86 -13.15 0.39
CA VAL A 137 -2.51 -12.60 1.59
C VAL A 137 -3.20 -13.73 2.35
N LYS A 138 -2.76 -13.96 3.57
CA LYS A 138 -3.28 -15.03 4.42
C LYS A 138 -3.80 -14.46 5.73
N PRO A 139 -4.82 -15.08 6.33
CA PRO A 139 -5.24 -14.75 7.69
C PRO A 139 -4.05 -14.81 8.66
N PRO A 140 -3.97 -13.91 9.64
CA PRO A 140 -2.90 -13.92 10.62
C PRO A 140 -2.98 -15.17 11.49
N LEU A 141 -1.97 -16.02 11.39
CA LEU A 141 -1.81 -17.19 12.24
C LEU A 141 -0.69 -16.94 13.24
N PRO A 142 -0.96 -16.97 14.55
CA PRO A 142 0.06 -16.77 15.56
C PRO A 142 0.96 -18.03 15.66
N ARG A 143 2.18 -17.81 16.11
CA ARG A 143 3.09 -18.93 16.41
C ARG A 143 2.63 -19.72 17.64
N GLU A 144 2.00 -19.04 18.59
CA GLU A 144 1.52 -19.60 19.84
C GLU A 144 0.21 -18.90 20.24
N GLU A 145 -0.78 -19.70 20.64
CA GLU A 145 -2.05 -19.17 21.13
C GLU A 145 -1.92 -18.77 22.61
N ARG A 146 -2.43 -17.60 22.93
CA ARG A 146 -2.52 -17.11 24.30
C ARG A 146 -3.89 -17.43 24.91
N ALA A 147 -3.94 -17.53 26.23
CA ALA A 147 -5.19 -17.74 26.95
C ALA A 147 -6.03 -16.45 27.07
N GLU A 148 -5.37 -15.29 26.96
CA GLU A 148 -6.02 -14.00 27.13
C GLU A 148 -6.79 -13.62 25.88
N SER A 149 -7.94 -13.00 26.08
CA SER A 149 -8.79 -12.43 25.04
C SER A 149 -8.85 -10.91 25.12
N VAL A 150 -9.07 -10.27 23.98
CA VAL A 150 -9.18 -8.81 23.85
C VAL A 150 -10.44 -8.47 23.07
N GLY A 151 -11.34 -7.69 23.68
CA GLY A 151 -12.50 -7.10 23.02
C GLY A 151 -12.14 -5.73 22.44
N ILE A 152 -12.43 -5.50 21.16
CA ILE A 152 -12.20 -4.22 20.47
C ILE A 152 -13.56 -3.61 20.14
N ILE A 153 -13.78 -2.37 20.52
CA ILE A 153 -15.00 -1.62 20.20
C ILE A 153 -14.71 -0.71 19.03
N GLY A 154 -15.33 -1.00 17.89
CA GLY A 154 -15.17 -0.30 16.62
C GLY A 154 -14.35 -1.07 15.60
N ALA A 155 -14.95 -1.39 14.44
CA ALA A 155 -14.33 -2.08 13.30
C ALA A 155 -13.86 -1.10 12.21
N GLY A 156 -13.48 0.11 12.58
CA GLY A 156 -12.79 1.04 11.69
C GLY A 156 -11.31 0.68 11.53
N PRO A 157 -10.52 1.45 10.75
CA PRO A 157 -9.12 1.14 10.46
C PRO A 157 -8.28 0.89 11.72
N ALA A 158 -8.47 1.69 12.76
CA ALA A 158 -7.73 1.54 14.01
C ALA A 158 -8.05 0.22 14.73
N GLY A 159 -9.33 -0.13 14.81
CA GLY A 159 -9.76 -1.39 15.43
C GLY A 159 -9.30 -2.61 14.66
N LEU A 160 -9.40 -2.57 13.33
CA LEU A 160 -8.94 -3.66 12.47
C LEU A 160 -7.42 -3.83 12.53
N ALA A 161 -6.64 -2.73 12.51
CA ALA A 161 -5.19 -2.79 12.68
C ALA A 161 -4.79 -3.36 14.05
N ALA A 162 -5.46 -2.93 15.11
CA ALA A 162 -5.23 -3.48 16.45
C ALA A 162 -5.56 -4.98 16.51
N ALA A 163 -6.66 -5.40 15.88
CA ALA A 163 -7.06 -6.80 15.82
C ALA A 163 -6.02 -7.67 15.12
N ASP A 164 -5.56 -7.26 13.93
CA ASP A 164 -4.54 -7.98 13.18
C ASP A 164 -3.25 -8.12 14.00
N LEU A 165 -2.76 -7.03 14.56
CA LEU A 165 -1.51 -7.03 15.33
C LEU A 165 -1.62 -7.85 16.63
N LEU A 166 -2.76 -7.81 17.30
CA LEU A 166 -2.99 -8.62 18.50
C LEU A 166 -3.13 -10.11 18.14
N ARG A 167 -3.84 -10.41 17.05
CA ARG A 167 -4.00 -11.77 16.57
C ARG A 167 -2.66 -12.40 16.18
N ARG A 168 -1.79 -11.66 15.49
CA ARG A 168 -0.41 -12.10 15.18
C ARG A 168 0.42 -12.41 16.43
N ARG A 169 0.10 -11.77 17.56
CA ARG A 169 0.75 -12.01 18.85
C ARG A 169 0.10 -13.14 19.68
N GLY A 170 -0.92 -13.80 19.14
CA GLY A 170 -1.55 -14.95 19.75
C GLY A 170 -2.79 -14.66 20.60
N TYR A 171 -3.16 -13.40 20.78
CA TYR A 171 -4.37 -13.08 21.55
C TYR A 171 -5.64 -13.52 20.80
N GLN A 172 -6.62 -14.01 21.55
CA GLN A 172 -7.96 -14.17 21.02
C GLN A 172 -8.60 -12.78 20.90
N VAL A 173 -9.16 -12.46 19.74
CA VAL A 173 -9.68 -11.10 19.48
C VAL A 173 -11.11 -11.16 19.01
N GLU A 174 -11.97 -10.38 19.66
CA GLU A 174 -13.35 -10.13 19.25
C GLU A 174 -13.55 -8.65 18.96
N ILE A 175 -14.20 -8.34 17.81
CA ILE A 175 -14.49 -6.97 17.42
C ILE A 175 -15.99 -6.73 17.47
N TYR A 176 -16.39 -5.66 18.12
CA TYR A 176 -17.78 -5.22 18.25
C TYR A 176 -17.97 -3.91 17.50
N ASP A 177 -18.89 -3.87 16.56
CA ASP A 177 -19.25 -2.64 15.84
C ASP A 177 -20.76 -2.47 15.81
N ARG A 178 -21.21 -1.21 15.74
CA ARG A 178 -22.63 -0.87 15.64
C ARG A 178 -23.18 -0.93 14.21
N TYR A 179 -22.28 -0.96 13.22
CA TYR A 179 -22.64 -1.00 11.82
C TYR A 179 -22.66 -2.43 11.27
N ASP A 180 -23.33 -2.62 10.17
CA ASP A 180 -23.52 -3.90 9.49
C ASP A 180 -22.27 -4.38 8.71
N ARG A 181 -21.29 -3.48 8.50
CA ARG A 181 -20.04 -3.77 7.74
C ARG A 181 -18.83 -3.24 8.48
N VAL A 182 -17.77 -4.02 8.46
CA VAL A 182 -16.44 -3.59 8.93
C VAL A 182 -15.82 -2.55 8.01
N GLY A 183 -14.91 -1.74 8.53
CA GLY A 183 -14.17 -0.72 7.79
C GLY A 183 -14.44 0.71 8.24
N GLY A 184 -15.53 0.97 8.96
CA GLY A 184 -15.85 2.31 9.46
C GLY A 184 -15.89 3.36 8.34
N LEU A 185 -15.10 4.43 8.46
CA LEU A 185 -15.05 5.49 7.44
C LEU A 185 -14.49 5.04 6.07
N LEU A 186 -13.79 3.93 5.99
CA LEU A 186 -13.37 3.35 4.71
C LEU A 186 -14.60 2.96 3.86
N ILE A 187 -15.65 2.45 4.53
CA ILE A 187 -16.93 2.09 3.89
C ILE A 187 -17.87 3.28 3.80
N TYR A 188 -18.09 3.97 4.93
CA TYR A 188 -19.18 4.95 5.06
C TYR A 188 -18.77 6.40 4.80
N GLY A 189 -17.46 6.70 4.71
CA GLY A 189 -16.96 8.07 4.58
C GLY A 189 -16.18 8.35 3.31
N ILE A 190 -15.44 7.37 2.77
CA ILE A 190 -14.63 7.56 1.56
C ILE A 190 -15.48 7.22 0.33
N PRO A 191 -15.52 8.09 -0.69
CA PRO A 191 -16.27 7.80 -1.91
C PRO A 191 -15.62 6.69 -2.75
N GLY A 192 -16.46 5.93 -3.50
CA GLY A 192 -16.05 4.79 -4.33
C GLY A 192 -14.94 5.13 -5.33
N PHE A 193 -15.00 6.31 -5.92
CA PHE A 193 -13.98 6.75 -6.89
C PHE A 193 -12.56 6.95 -6.30
N LYS A 194 -12.40 6.89 -4.98
CA LYS A 194 -11.11 6.88 -4.28
C LYS A 194 -10.76 5.52 -3.68
N LEU A 195 -11.76 4.79 -3.26
CA LEU A 195 -11.63 3.48 -2.62
C LEU A 195 -12.90 2.69 -2.89
N GLU A 196 -12.83 1.72 -3.76
CA GLU A 196 -13.93 0.80 -4.01
C GLU A 196 -14.25 -0.04 -2.77
N LYS A 197 -15.51 -0.46 -2.64
CA LYS A 197 -16.01 -1.07 -1.41
C LYS A 197 -15.80 -2.58 -1.33
N HIS A 198 -15.17 -3.15 -2.34
CA HIS A 198 -14.75 -4.56 -2.34
C HIS A 198 -13.29 -4.76 -1.87
N VAL A 199 -12.51 -3.66 -1.81
CA VAL A 199 -11.10 -3.63 -1.35
C VAL A 199 -10.93 -3.99 0.14
#